data_84db5a9fba7895cd70b0978a486c957d
#
_entry.id   84db5a9fba7895cd70b0978a486c957d
#
_cell.length_a   1.000
_cell.length_b   1.000
_cell.length_c   1.000
_cell.angle_alpha   90.00
_cell.angle_beta   90.00
_cell.angle_gamma   90.00
#
_symmetry.space_group_name_H-M   'P 1'
#
loop_
_entity.id
_entity.type
_entity.pdbx_description
1 polymer ?
#
loop_
_entity_poly.entity_id
_entity_poly.type
_entity_poly.pdbx_seq_one_letter_code
_entity_poly.pdbx_strand_id
1 'polypeptide(L)'
;MTPYPHLFTPIKIGGQLIKNRIFSAPTGLMSYTARGHLTTENMAYYELKAKGGCGVVTLGESIVHAATGQSHDRQICLDDPHVLPSLTNTARAITRYGAVANIELSHGGKYAGLASIGGHKKERRPAYGPSHDILPSGEEVLEMPQKLIYETLDAYGAAADVAKRAGFGMVMVHAGHGWLFNQFLSPLENHRKDEFGGSLENRARFLLMALDRVRQAVGPGFPIQIRMNGDDFTEGGLHLEDYKELARMVESRVDLFNISCGSHERQELFVRTHPSAFLDHGCNVYLAAAIKQVVSKPISCVGALGDPEQCEEIIASGQADIVELGRALLADPFLPKKAYAGQKEDIT
;
A
#
# COMPACT_ATOMS: atom_id res chain seq x y z
N MET A 1 -7.63 -24.51 21.68
CA MET A 1 -8.26 -23.33 21.04
C MET A 1 -7.30 -22.18 21.18
N THR A 2 -7.19 -21.32 20.16
CA THR A 2 -6.34 -20.10 20.26
C THR A 2 -6.90 -19.14 21.32
N PRO A 3 -6.06 -18.40 22.06
CA PRO A 3 -6.53 -17.34 22.95
C PRO A 3 -7.06 -16.09 22.22
N TYR A 4 -6.86 -16.00 20.89
CA TYR A 4 -7.22 -14.87 20.05
C TYR A 4 -8.21 -15.25 18.95
N PRO A 5 -9.47 -15.62 19.28
CA PRO A 5 -10.41 -16.20 18.32
C PRO A 5 -10.81 -15.25 17.18
N HIS A 6 -10.90 -13.93 17.42
CA HIS A 6 -11.29 -12.97 16.38
C HIS A 6 -10.18 -12.80 15.34
N LEU A 7 -8.90 -12.74 15.75
CA LEU A 7 -7.75 -12.69 14.83
C LEU A 7 -7.71 -13.89 13.87
N PHE A 8 -8.12 -15.07 14.35
CA PHE A 8 -8.01 -16.31 13.57
C PHE A 8 -9.36 -16.75 12.94
N THR A 9 -10.37 -15.88 12.97
CA THR A 9 -11.62 -16.07 12.20
C THR A 9 -11.35 -15.72 10.74
N PRO A 10 -11.71 -16.60 9.78
CA PRO A 10 -11.60 -16.30 8.35
C PRO A 10 -12.43 -15.08 7.93
N ILE A 11 -12.00 -14.40 6.87
CA ILE A 11 -12.70 -13.27 6.29
C ILE A 11 -12.77 -13.41 4.77
N LYS A 12 -13.91 -13.03 4.18
CA LYS A 12 -14.07 -12.98 2.74
C LYS A 12 -13.86 -11.56 2.22
N ILE A 13 -12.93 -11.39 1.28
CA ILE A 13 -12.67 -10.13 0.58
C ILE A 13 -12.84 -10.39 -0.92
N GLY A 14 -13.79 -9.72 -1.56
CA GLY A 14 -14.15 -10.04 -2.94
C GLY A 14 -14.45 -11.53 -3.08
N GLY A 15 -13.80 -12.19 -4.04
CA GLY A 15 -13.90 -13.65 -4.26
C GLY A 15 -12.97 -14.52 -3.42
N GLN A 16 -12.09 -13.95 -2.59
CA GLN A 16 -11.09 -14.67 -1.79
C GLN A 16 -11.58 -14.94 -0.36
N LEU A 17 -11.45 -16.20 0.09
CA LEU A 17 -11.56 -16.54 1.51
C LEU A 17 -10.17 -16.56 2.13
N ILE A 18 -9.93 -15.68 3.09
CA ILE A 18 -8.64 -15.50 3.76
C ILE A 18 -8.73 -16.14 5.13
N LYS A 19 -7.71 -16.95 5.48
CA LYS A 19 -7.72 -17.87 6.64
C LYS A 19 -7.74 -17.19 8.02
N ASN A 20 -7.29 -15.91 8.11
CA ASN A 20 -7.27 -15.13 9.36
C ASN A 20 -7.21 -13.62 9.04
N ARG A 21 -7.21 -12.79 10.08
CA ARG A 21 -7.26 -11.32 10.00
C ARG A 21 -5.90 -10.65 10.23
N ILE A 22 -4.80 -11.41 10.15
CA ILE A 22 -3.43 -10.89 10.30
C ILE A 22 -2.78 -10.84 8.92
N PHE A 23 -2.58 -9.64 8.39
CA PHE A 23 -1.94 -9.40 7.10
C PHE A 23 -0.53 -8.84 7.29
N SER A 24 0.39 -9.20 6.40
CA SER A 24 1.67 -8.51 6.30
C SER A 24 1.47 -7.21 5.53
N ALA A 25 1.70 -6.08 6.18
CA ALA A 25 1.77 -4.80 5.52
C ALA A 25 2.82 -4.79 4.39
N PRO A 26 2.67 -3.97 3.35
CA PRO A 26 3.66 -3.87 2.28
C PRO A 26 5.00 -3.39 2.85
N THR A 27 6.01 -4.23 2.70
CA THR A 27 7.39 -3.96 3.12
C THR A 27 8.33 -4.54 2.09
N GLY A 28 9.30 -3.76 1.64
CA GLY A 28 10.32 -4.18 0.67
C GLY A 28 11.57 -4.74 1.34
N LEU A 29 12.26 -5.64 0.64
CA LEU A 29 13.64 -6.01 0.88
C LEU A 29 14.47 -5.56 -0.32
N MET A 30 15.42 -4.66 -0.12
CA MET A 30 16.18 -3.97 -1.18
C MET A 30 17.18 -4.89 -1.93
N SER A 31 16.80 -6.14 -2.20
CA SER A 31 17.61 -7.15 -2.88
C SER A 31 17.17 -7.40 -4.35
N TYR A 32 16.49 -6.42 -4.96
CA TYR A 32 16.01 -6.54 -6.34
C TYR A 32 17.16 -6.49 -7.35
N THR A 33 16.97 -7.10 -8.52
CA THR A 33 17.89 -6.95 -9.66
C THR A 33 17.91 -5.51 -10.17
N ALA A 34 18.89 -5.14 -10.98
CA ALA A 34 18.97 -3.81 -11.60
C ALA A 34 17.76 -3.49 -12.50
N ARG A 35 17.01 -4.50 -12.96
CA ARG A 35 15.77 -4.35 -13.73
C ARG A 35 14.51 -4.38 -12.88
N GLY A 36 14.63 -4.41 -11.55
CA GLY A 36 13.48 -4.48 -10.65
C GLY A 36 12.79 -5.84 -10.60
N HIS A 37 13.52 -6.94 -10.82
CA HIS A 37 12.98 -8.29 -10.63
C HIS A 37 13.29 -8.79 -9.22
N LEU A 38 12.38 -9.58 -8.68
CA LEU A 38 12.56 -10.26 -7.40
C LEU A 38 13.68 -11.30 -7.49
N THR A 39 14.55 -11.31 -6.46
CA THR A 39 15.60 -12.33 -6.27
C THR A 39 15.11 -13.47 -5.39
N THR A 40 15.94 -14.49 -5.21
CA THR A 40 15.67 -15.61 -4.27
C THR A 40 15.53 -15.13 -2.84
N GLU A 41 16.27 -14.09 -2.44
CA GLU A 41 16.19 -13.48 -1.11
C GLU A 41 14.85 -12.78 -0.90
N ASN A 42 14.37 -12.03 -1.91
CA ASN A 42 13.04 -11.43 -1.86
C ASN A 42 11.95 -12.51 -1.74
N MET A 43 12.03 -13.56 -2.55
CA MET A 43 11.09 -14.68 -2.49
C MET A 43 11.08 -15.32 -1.09
N ALA A 44 12.25 -15.64 -0.53
CA ALA A 44 12.36 -16.23 0.81
C ALA A 44 11.81 -15.30 1.90
N TYR A 45 12.05 -14.00 1.79
CA TYR A 45 11.53 -12.98 2.70
C TYR A 45 10.00 -12.98 2.78
N TYR A 46 9.31 -12.99 1.63
CA TYR A 46 7.85 -13.03 1.61
C TYR A 46 7.30 -14.42 1.98
N GLU A 47 7.97 -15.50 1.53
CA GLU A 47 7.61 -16.86 1.89
C GLU A 47 7.63 -17.08 3.40
N LEU A 48 8.61 -16.53 4.11
CA LEU A 48 8.77 -16.70 5.55
C LEU A 48 7.56 -16.15 6.32
N LYS A 49 7.01 -15.01 5.91
CA LYS A 49 5.80 -14.44 6.51
C LYS A 49 4.56 -15.30 6.26
N ALA A 50 4.41 -15.85 5.06
CA ALA A 50 3.34 -16.79 4.74
C ALA A 50 3.45 -18.09 5.54
N LYS A 51 4.67 -18.65 5.65
CA LYS A 51 5.01 -19.81 6.48
C LYS A 51 4.76 -19.52 7.96
N GLY A 52 4.99 -18.29 8.40
CA GLY A 52 4.72 -17.78 9.75
C GLY A 52 3.25 -17.63 10.09
N GLY A 53 2.34 -17.72 9.11
CA GLY A 53 0.90 -17.81 9.36
C GLY A 53 0.06 -16.63 8.93
N CYS A 54 0.63 -15.59 8.30
CA CYS A 54 -0.14 -14.48 7.76
C CYS A 54 -1.26 -14.96 6.81
N GLY A 55 -2.42 -14.31 6.86
CA GLY A 55 -3.53 -14.56 5.94
C GLY A 55 -3.27 -13.98 4.55
N VAL A 56 -2.66 -12.80 4.51
CA VAL A 56 -2.19 -12.13 3.29
C VAL A 56 -0.75 -11.72 3.46
N VAL A 57 0.05 -11.82 2.39
CA VAL A 57 1.41 -11.28 2.34
C VAL A 57 1.49 -10.31 1.17
N THR A 58 1.77 -9.03 1.49
CA THR A 58 1.81 -7.95 0.50
C THR A 58 3.24 -7.60 0.13
N LEU A 59 3.54 -7.65 -1.18
CA LEU A 59 4.77 -7.11 -1.74
C LEU A 59 4.65 -5.58 -1.78
N GLY A 60 5.68 -4.88 -1.26
CA GLY A 60 5.68 -3.42 -1.18
C GLY A 60 6.30 -2.74 -2.40
N GLU A 61 5.90 -1.50 -2.62
CA GLU A 61 6.40 -0.53 -3.60
C GLU A 61 6.72 -1.11 -4.99
N SER A 62 5.72 -1.68 -5.65
CA SER A 62 5.89 -2.17 -7.02
C SER A 62 5.47 -1.09 -8.01
N ILE A 63 6.44 -0.63 -8.80
CA ILE A 63 6.27 0.53 -9.69
C ILE A 63 5.56 0.10 -10.97
N VAL A 64 4.47 0.81 -11.29
CA VAL A 64 3.64 0.53 -12.46
C VAL A 64 4.21 1.14 -13.75
N HIS A 65 4.98 2.24 -13.66
CA HIS A 65 5.60 2.94 -14.79
C HIS A 65 7.00 3.42 -14.37
N ALA A 66 8.02 2.61 -14.62
CA ALA A 66 9.39 2.85 -14.12
C ALA A 66 10.00 4.15 -14.68
N ALA A 67 9.63 4.54 -15.91
CA ALA A 67 10.16 5.73 -16.55
C ALA A 67 9.87 7.02 -15.78
N THR A 68 8.73 7.13 -15.10
CA THR A 68 8.30 8.35 -14.41
C THR A 68 7.95 8.14 -12.95
N GLY A 69 7.84 6.88 -12.49
CA GLY A 69 7.35 6.57 -11.14
C GLY A 69 8.38 5.98 -10.18
N GLN A 70 9.56 5.60 -10.66
CA GLN A 70 10.58 4.98 -9.83
C GLN A 70 11.27 6.01 -8.92
N SER A 71 11.13 5.85 -7.60
CA SER A 71 11.69 6.77 -6.60
C SER A 71 13.10 6.38 -6.12
N HIS A 72 13.51 5.14 -6.31
CA HIS A 72 14.88 4.67 -6.03
C HIS A 72 15.26 3.48 -6.91
N ASP A 73 16.56 3.17 -6.99
CA ASP A 73 17.12 2.20 -7.96
C ASP A 73 16.71 0.75 -7.73
N ARG A 74 16.15 0.43 -6.56
CA ARG A 74 15.85 -0.94 -6.16
C ARG A 74 14.38 -1.08 -5.77
N GLN A 75 13.53 -1.12 -6.80
CA GLN A 75 12.08 -1.34 -6.69
C GLN A 75 11.64 -2.40 -7.69
N ILE A 76 10.52 -3.05 -7.42
CA ILE A 76 9.87 -3.94 -8.38
C ILE A 76 9.34 -3.07 -9.53
N CYS A 77 9.72 -3.39 -10.78
CA CYS A 77 9.24 -2.71 -11.99
C CYS A 77 8.24 -3.61 -12.72
N LEU A 78 6.96 -3.30 -12.61
CA LEU A 78 5.89 -4.13 -13.19
C LEU A 78 5.72 -3.94 -14.71
N ASP A 79 6.28 -2.88 -15.25
CA ASP A 79 6.31 -2.58 -16.68
C ASP A 79 7.50 -3.23 -17.41
N ASP A 80 8.40 -3.93 -16.71
CA ASP A 80 9.43 -4.73 -17.38
C ASP A 80 8.82 -6.00 -17.98
N PRO A 81 8.97 -6.24 -19.29
CA PRO A 81 8.34 -7.38 -19.97
C PRO A 81 8.82 -8.76 -19.47
N HIS A 82 9.92 -8.82 -18.72
CA HIS A 82 10.51 -10.05 -18.19
C HIS A 82 10.27 -10.23 -16.67
N VAL A 83 9.44 -9.40 -16.03
CA VAL A 83 9.18 -9.47 -14.59
C VAL A 83 8.34 -10.68 -14.17
N LEU A 84 7.47 -11.17 -15.07
CA LEU A 84 6.46 -12.21 -14.78
C LEU A 84 7.02 -13.49 -14.11
N PRO A 85 8.15 -14.08 -14.53
CA PRO A 85 8.67 -15.30 -13.89
C PRO A 85 9.02 -15.09 -12.41
N SER A 86 9.66 -13.98 -12.04
CA SER A 86 10.04 -13.69 -10.66
C SER A 86 8.81 -13.45 -9.77
N LEU A 87 7.81 -12.76 -10.29
CA LEU A 87 6.51 -12.57 -9.63
C LEU A 87 5.80 -13.91 -9.41
N THR A 88 5.74 -14.77 -10.45
CA THR A 88 5.08 -16.08 -10.37
C THR A 88 5.73 -16.97 -9.31
N ASN A 89 7.05 -17.01 -9.26
CA ASN A 89 7.76 -17.80 -8.25
C ASN A 89 7.47 -17.29 -6.84
N THR A 90 7.45 -15.97 -6.64
CA THR A 90 7.15 -15.36 -5.35
C THR A 90 5.69 -15.59 -4.93
N ALA A 91 4.72 -15.42 -5.86
CA ALA A 91 3.32 -15.71 -5.57
C ALA A 91 3.12 -17.19 -5.15
N ARG A 92 3.76 -18.13 -5.84
CA ARG A 92 3.73 -19.57 -5.48
C ARG A 92 4.37 -19.85 -4.12
N ALA A 93 5.48 -19.18 -3.80
CA ALA A 93 6.15 -19.31 -2.52
C ALA A 93 5.23 -18.88 -1.35
N ILE A 94 4.44 -17.83 -1.55
CA ILE A 94 3.45 -17.35 -0.57
C ILE A 94 2.25 -18.30 -0.48
N THR A 95 1.64 -18.63 -1.62
CA THR A 95 0.35 -19.33 -1.65
C THR A 95 0.45 -20.79 -1.20
N ARG A 96 1.62 -21.44 -1.28
CA ARG A 96 1.83 -22.81 -0.77
C ARG A 96 1.55 -22.99 0.72
N TYR A 97 1.53 -21.89 1.49
CA TYR A 97 1.19 -21.89 2.92
C TYR A 97 -0.25 -21.45 3.20
N GLY A 98 -1.09 -21.38 2.16
CA GLY A 98 -2.48 -20.94 2.30
C GLY A 98 -2.65 -19.45 2.62
N ALA A 99 -1.63 -18.64 2.36
CA ALA A 99 -1.75 -17.18 2.38
C ALA A 99 -2.16 -16.68 0.99
N VAL A 100 -2.85 -15.55 0.93
CA VAL A 100 -3.10 -14.83 -0.32
C VAL A 100 -1.89 -13.94 -0.62
N ALA A 101 -1.35 -14.06 -1.83
CA ALA A 101 -0.32 -13.14 -2.31
C ALA A 101 -0.98 -11.84 -2.78
N ASN A 102 -0.53 -10.70 -2.25
CA ASN A 102 -0.96 -9.35 -2.59
C ASN A 102 0.25 -8.54 -3.09
N ILE A 103 0.03 -7.55 -3.94
CA ILE A 103 1.08 -6.68 -4.46
C ILE A 103 0.62 -5.23 -4.51
N GLU A 104 1.46 -4.33 -4.00
CA GLU A 104 1.20 -2.90 -3.96
C GLU A 104 1.61 -2.23 -5.26
N LEU A 105 0.65 -1.65 -5.98
CA LEU A 105 0.82 -0.88 -7.20
C LEU A 105 1.09 0.58 -6.83
N SER A 106 2.25 1.10 -7.19
CA SER A 106 2.73 2.40 -6.74
C SER A 106 3.35 3.23 -7.89
N HIS A 107 3.43 4.54 -7.67
CA HIS A 107 4.12 5.51 -8.51
C HIS A 107 4.61 6.67 -7.63
N GLY A 108 5.91 6.97 -7.67
CA GLY A 108 6.55 7.93 -6.77
C GLY A 108 6.13 9.40 -6.97
N GLY A 109 5.55 9.74 -8.12
CA GLY A 109 5.16 11.12 -8.42
C GLY A 109 6.36 12.07 -8.35
N LYS A 110 6.24 13.16 -7.61
CA LYS A 110 7.31 14.17 -7.44
C LYS A 110 8.60 13.61 -6.84
N TYR A 111 8.56 12.46 -6.19
CA TYR A 111 9.74 11.78 -5.62
C TYR A 111 10.39 10.79 -6.60
N ALA A 112 9.83 10.62 -7.79
CA ALA A 112 10.48 9.85 -8.84
C ALA A 112 11.70 10.63 -9.38
N GLY A 113 12.82 9.93 -9.56
CA GLY A 113 14.05 10.58 -10.05
C GLY A 113 14.93 11.20 -8.98
N LEU A 114 14.52 11.19 -7.71
CA LEU A 114 15.40 11.55 -6.61
C LEU A 114 16.63 10.64 -6.61
N ALA A 115 17.79 11.23 -6.29
CA ALA A 115 19.06 10.52 -6.25
C ALA A 115 18.95 9.27 -5.36
N SER A 116 19.34 8.12 -5.91
CA SER A 116 19.21 6.81 -5.28
C SER A 116 19.71 6.78 -3.84
N ILE A 117 18.92 6.17 -2.98
CA ILE A 117 19.40 5.63 -1.72
C ILE A 117 20.39 4.51 -2.08
N GLY A 118 21.70 4.82 -2.14
CA GLY A 118 22.73 3.83 -2.47
C GLY A 118 23.84 4.29 -3.42
N GLY A 119 23.84 5.55 -3.86
CA GLY A 119 25.01 6.19 -4.46
C GLY A 119 25.30 5.88 -5.93
N HIS A 120 24.46 5.16 -6.65
CA HIS A 120 24.57 4.99 -8.09
C HIS A 120 23.78 6.08 -8.81
N LYS A 121 24.47 7.03 -9.43
CA LYS A 121 23.85 8.06 -10.29
C LYS A 121 23.27 7.39 -11.54
N LYS A 122 21.99 7.07 -11.54
CA LYS A 122 21.23 6.95 -12.79
C LYS A 122 21.05 8.33 -13.39
N GLU A 123 20.95 8.40 -14.72
CA GLU A 123 20.56 9.64 -15.40
C GLU A 123 19.30 10.21 -14.73
N ARG A 124 19.36 11.49 -14.35
CA ARG A 124 18.22 12.19 -13.74
C ARG A 124 17.08 12.18 -14.74
N ARG A 125 15.97 11.59 -14.35
CA ARG A 125 14.71 11.66 -15.09
C ARG A 125 13.87 12.80 -14.54
N PRO A 126 13.06 13.49 -15.37
CA PRO A 126 12.11 14.46 -14.85
C PRO A 126 11.17 13.83 -13.85
N ALA A 127 10.99 14.46 -12.68
CA ALA A 127 9.93 14.12 -11.75
C ALA A 127 8.64 14.82 -12.18
N TYR A 128 7.51 14.15 -12.00
CA TYR A 128 6.19 14.68 -12.32
C TYR A 128 5.28 14.66 -11.10
N GLY A 129 4.59 15.78 -10.86
CA GLY A 129 3.57 15.93 -9.85
C GLY A 129 2.28 16.51 -10.43
N PRO A 130 1.27 16.79 -9.60
CA PRO A 130 0.04 17.42 -10.07
C PRO A 130 0.30 18.82 -10.63
N SER A 131 1.28 19.54 -10.10
CA SER A 131 1.64 20.90 -10.49
C SER A 131 3.16 21.06 -10.53
N HIS A 132 3.64 22.11 -11.20
CA HIS A 132 5.05 22.51 -11.16
C HIS A 132 5.46 22.89 -9.72
N ASP A 133 6.60 22.40 -9.28
CA ASP A 133 7.16 22.64 -7.95
C ASP A 133 8.69 22.59 -7.98
N ILE A 134 9.35 23.10 -6.95
CA ILE A 134 10.77 22.94 -6.70
C ILE A 134 10.91 22.34 -5.30
N LEU A 135 11.43 21.13 -5.22
CA LEU A 135 11.62 20.43 -3.95
C LEU A 135 12.68 21.14 -3.07
N PRO A 136 12.66 20.94 -1.75
CA PRO A 136 13.69 21.49 -0.86
C PRO A 136 15.12 21.09 -1.24
N SER A 137 15.31 20.00 -1.96
CA SER A 137 16.58 19.54 -2.54
C SER A 137 17.04 20.37 -3.76
N GLY A 138 16.18 21.29 -4.27
CA GLY A 138 16.41 22.07 -5.48
C GLY A 138 16.07 21.34 -6.78
N GLU A 139 15.45 20.16 -6.71
CA GLU A 139 15.01 19.42 -7.90
C GLU A 139 13.68 19.96 -8.40
N GLU A 140 13.58 20.14 -9.73
CA GLU A 140 12.37 20.60 -10.40
C GLU A 140 11.38 19.43 -10.58
N VAL A 141 10.12 19.70 -10.24
CA VAL A 141 8.97 18.84 -10.51
C VAL A 141 8.14 19.47 -11.62
N LEU A 142 7.92 18.75 -12.70
CA LEU A 142 7.08 19.19 -13.80
C LEU A 142 5.61 18.86 -13.54
N GLU A 143 4.71 19.75 -13.97
CA GLU A 143 3.30 19.41 -14.00
C GLU A 143 3.07 18.23 -14.94
N MET A 144 2.43 17.17 -14.45
CA MET A 144 2.14 15.97 -15.22
C MET A 144 1.16 16.29 -16.36
N PRO A 145 1.56 16.18 -17.65
CA PRO A 145 0.66 16.47 -18.75
C PRO A 145 -0.46 15.42 -18.83
N GLN A 146 -1.63 15.79 -19.33
CA GLN A 146 -2.78 14.87 -19.44
C GLN A 146 -2.42 13.57 -20.17
N LYS A 147 -1.61 13.64 -21.22
CA LYS A 147 -1.13 12.45 -21.93
C LYS A 147 -0.46 11.45 -20.98
N LEU A 148 0.43 11.93 -20.09
CA LEU A 148 1.13 11.09 -19.13
C LEU A 148 0.18 10.58 -18.03
N ILE A 149 -0.86 11.34 -17.66
CA ILE A 149 -1.92 10.86 -16.76
C ILE A 149 -2.57 9.61 -17.37
N TYR A 150 -3.00 9.66 -18.63
CA TYR A 150 -3.63 8.52 -19.31
C TYR A 150 -2.66 7.34 -19.51
N GLU A 151 -1.40 7.59 -19.87
CA GLU A 151 -0.36 6.54 -19.96
C GLU A 151 -0.15 5.84 -18.60
N THR A 152 -0.16 6.62 -17.50
CA THR A 152 -0.04 6.08 -16.13
C THR A 152 -1.28 5.25 -15.76
N LEU A 153 -2.50 5.69 -16.13
CA LEU A 153 -3.71 4.91 -15.94
C LEU A 153 -3.64 3.54 -16.62
N ASP A 154 -3.18 3.52 -17.86
CA ASP A 154 -3.03 2.28 -18.61
C ASP A 154 -1.93 1.38 -18.00
N ALA A 155 -0.87 1.97 -17.45
CA ALA A 155 0.17 1.26 -16.72
C ALA A 155 -0.36 0.60 -15.43
N TYR A 156 -1.26 1.24 -14.66
CA TYR A 156 -1.92 0.63 -13.51
C TYR A 156 -2.76 -0.60 -13.92
N GLY A 157 -3.52 -0.49 -15.01
CA GLY A 157 -4.27 -1.62 -15.56
C GLY A 157 -3.37 -2.78 -15.98
N ALA A 158 -2.31 -2.48 -16.75
CA ALA A 158 -1.33 -3.48 -17.21
C ALA A 158 -0.61 -4.16 -16.03
N ALA A 159 -0.19 -3.40 -15.00
CA ALA A 159 0.45 -3.93 -13.82
C ALA A 159 -0.48 -4.88 -13.03
N ALA A 160 -1.76 -4.53 -12.91
CA ALA A 160 -2.76 -5.39 -12.28
C ALA A 160 -2.99 -6.70 -13.05
N ASP A 161 -3.02 -6.66 -14.39
CA ASP A 161 -3.08 -7.87 -15.23
C ASP A 161 -1.85 -8.76 -15.03
N VAL A 162 -0.65 -8.17 -15.06
CA VAL A 162 0.60 -8.90 -14.81
C VAL A 162 0.57 -9.58 -13.44
N ALA A 163 0.13 -8.88 -12.38
CA ALA A 163 0.01 -9.44 -11.03
C ALA A 163 -0.97 -10.63 -11.01
N LYS A 164 -2.15 -10.49 -11.61
CA LYS A 164 -3.14 -11.56 -11.71
C LYS A 164 -2.59 -12.78 -12.45
N ARG A 165 -1.94 -12.58 -13.59
CA ARG A 165 -1.30 -13.64 -14.38
C ARG A 165 -0.16 -14.32 -13.64
N ALA A 166 0.56 -13.61 -12.79
CA ALA A 166 1.61 -14.16 -11.93
C ALA A 166 1.05 -15.04 -10.79
N GLY A 167 -0.26 -15.02 -10.54
CA GLY A 167 -0.91 -15.82 -9.50
C GLY A 167 -1.10 -15.08 -8.17
N PHE A 168 -1.00 -13.75 -8.17
CA PHE A 168 -1.47 -12.96 -7.03
C PHE A 168 -2.98 -13.06 -6.93
N GLY A 169 -3.49 -13.16 -5.70
CA GLY A 169 -4.92 -13.25 -5.43
C GLY A 169 -5.55 -11.89 -5.05
N MET A 170 -4.75 -10.84 -4.96
CA MET A 170 -5.16 -9.48 -4.58
C MET A 170 -4.15 -8.46 -5.14
N VAL A 171 -4.60 -7.24 -5.39
CA VAL A 171 -3.73 -6.07 -5.63
C VAL A 171 -4.08 -4.95 -4.66
N MET A 172 -3.09 -4.13 -4.30
CA MET A 172 -3.26 -2.92 -3.48
C MET A 172 -2.90 -1.70 -4.33
N VAL A 173 -3.75 -0.68 -4.36
CA VAL A 173 -3.44 0.62 -4.99
C VAL A 173 -2.97 1.58 -3.91
N HIS A 174 -1.77 2.11 -4.04
CA HIS A 174 -1.19 3.04 -3.08
C HIS A 174 -1.68 4.47 -3.34
N ALA A 175 -2.48 5.00 -2.42
CA ALA A 175 -3.06 6.34 -2.51
C ALA A 175 -2.81 7.20 -1.25
N GLY A 176 -1.71 6.94 -0.53
CA GLY A 176 -1.32 7.67 0.67
C GLY A 176 0.16 8.07 0.67
N HIS A 177 0.64 8.53 1.82
CA HIS A 177 2.04 8.78 2.19
C HIS A 177 2.78 9.80 1.32
N GLY A 178 2.07 10.68 0.58
CA GLY A 178 2.70 11.65 -0.31
C GLY A 178 3.10 11.07 -1.68
N TRP A 179 2.69 9.84 -2.04
CA TRP A 179 2.88 9.29 -3.38
C TRP A 179 1.90 9.88 -4.40
N LEU A 180 2.04 9.56 -5.67
CA LEU A 180 1.37 10.22 -6.80
C LEU A 180 -0.12 10.55 -6.56
N PHE A 181 -0.93 9.57 -6.17
CA PHE A 181 -2.36 9.83 -5.95
C PHE A 181 -2.62 10.75 -4.75
N ASN A 182 -1.84 10.62 -3.67
CA ASN A 182 -1.94 11.52 -2.52
C ASN A 182 -1.53 12.95 -2.90
N GLN A 183 -0.52 13.12 -3.77
CA GLN A 183 -0.15 14.42 -4.31
C GLN A 183 -1.28 15.04 -5.12
N PHE A 184 -1.95 14.27 -5.99
CA PHE A 184 -3.12 14.76 -6.74
C PHE A 184 -4.30 15.09 -5.85
N LEU A 185 -4.52 14.36 -4.77
CA LEU A 185 -5.57 14.61 -3.77
C LEU A 185 -5.29 15.88 -2.95
N SER A 186 -4.03 16.17 -2.66
CA SER A 186 -3.62 17.26 -1.77
C SER A 186 -3.94 18.65 -2.35
N PRO A 187 -4.69 19.52 -1.64
CA PRO A 187 -4.88 20.89 -2.07
C PRO A 187 -3.61 21.74 -1.95
N LEU A 188 -2.62 21.28 -1.17
CA LEU A 188 -1.32 21.94 -1.01
C LEU A 188 -0.39 21.71 -2.21
N GLU A 189 -0.59 20.64 -2.97
CA GLU A 189 0.27 20.25 -4.08
C GLU A 189 -0.41 20.39 -5.44
N ASN A 190 -1.74 20.23 -5.47
CA ASN A 190 -2.52 20.23 -6.70
C ASN A 190 -3.17 21.58 -6.95
N HIS A 191 -2.49 22.39 -7.75
CA HIS A 191 -2.96 23.75 -8.18
C HIS A 191 -3.52 23.76 -9.61
N ARG A 192 -3.79 22.57 -10.19
CA ARG A 192 -4.31 22.42 -11.55
C ARG A 192 -5.64 23.15 -11.73
N LYS A 193 -5.85 23.60 -12.97
CA LYS A 193 -7.09 24.30 -13.39
C LYS A 193 -7.94 23.46 -14.36
N ASP A 194 -7.48 22.24 -14.67
CA ASP A 194 -8.20 21.29 -15.50
C ASP A 194 -9.09 20.35 -14.65
N GLU A 195 -9.63 19.31 -15.26
CA GLU A 195 -10.52 18.33 -14.63
C GLU A 195 -9.88 17.49 -13.50
N PHE A 196 -8.57 17.60 -13.29
CA PHE A 196 -7.83 16.90 -12.25
C PHE A 196 -7.47 17.80 -11.06
N GLY A 197 -7.95 19.06 -11.00
CA GLY A 197 -7.67 20.01 -9.94
C GLY A 197 -8.90 20.74 -9.43
N GLY A 198 -8.76 21.52 -8.36
CA GLY A 198 -9.83 22.28 -7.73
C GLY A 198 -10.57 21.51 -6.65
N SER A 199 -11.81 21.08 -6.86
CA SER A 199 -12.63 20.37 -5.87
C SER A 199 -12.03 18.99 -5.51
N LEU A 200 -12.43 18.42 -4.37
CA LEU A 200 -11.98 17.07 -3.97
C LEU A 200 -12.34 16.02 -5.03
N GLU A 201 -13.52 16.11 -5.64
CA GLU A 201 -13.97 15.21 -6.69
C GLU A 201 -13.04 15.25 -7.91
N ASN A 202 -12.60 16.43 -8.31
CA ASN A 202 -11.66 16.60 -9.41
C ASN A 202 -10.27 16.10 -9.04
N ARG A 203 -9.78 16.42 -7.85
CA ARG A 203 -8.49 15.91 -7.36
C ARG A 203 -8.48 14.38 -7.20
N ALA A 204 -9.62 13.78 -6.85
CA ALA A 204 -9.79 12.34 -6.76
C ALA A 204 -9.94 11.64 -8.12
N ARG A 205 -10.26 12.36 -9.19
CA ARG A 205 -10.57 11.82 -10.52
C ARG A 205 -9.49 10.86 -11.03
N PHE A 206 -8.22 11.23 -10.91
CA PHE A 206 -7.12 10.38 -11.35
C PHE A 206 -7.10 9.03 -10.62
N LEU A 207 -7.25 9.04 -9.29
CA LEU A 207 -7.35 7.82 -8.48
C LEU A 207 -8.56 6.97 -8.86
N LEU A 208 -9.75 7.59 -9.02
CA LEU A 208 -10.96 6.88 -9.40
C LEU A 208 -10.81 6.18 -10.76
N MET A 209 -10.25 6.89 -11.74
CA MET A 209 -9.97 6.31 -13.07
C MET A 209 -8.94 5.18 -13.01
N ALA A 210 -7.92 5.28 -12.15
CA ALA A 210 -6.94 4.21 -11.97
C ALA A 210 -7.59 2.95 -11.36
N LEU A 211 -8.45 3.12 -10.35
CA LEU A 211 -9.20 2.00 -9.77
C LEU A 211 -10.13 1.35 -10.80
N ASP A 212 -10.76 2.13 -11.68
CA ASP A 212 -11.59 1.61 -12.78
C ASP A 212 -10.73 0.82 -13.80
N ARG A 213 -9.51 1.30 -14.16
CA ARG A 213 -8.58 0.56 -15.03
C ARG A 213 -8.11 -0.74 -14.38
N VAL A 214 -7.75 -0.71 -13.09
CA VAL A 214 -7.38 -1.91 -12.33
C VAL A 214 -8.54 -2.90 -12.31
N ARG A 215 -9.77 -2.46 -11.98
CA ARG A 215 -10.96 -3.31 -11.96
C ARG A 215 -11.24 -3.93 -13.34
N GLN A 216 -11.11 -3.16 -14.41
CA GLN A 216 -11.27 -3.66 -15.78
C GLN A 216 -10.25 -4.77 -16.10
N ALA A 217 -9.00 -4.62 -15.69
CA ALA A 217 -7.93 -5.58 -15.93
C ALA A 217 -8.11 -6.88 -15.12
N VAL A 218 -8.44 -6.78 -13.84
CA VAL A 218 -8.55 -7.96 -12.97
C VAL A 218 -9.93 -8.62 -13.01
N GLY A 219 -10.96 -7.91 -13.44
CA GLY A 219 -12.34 -8.40 -13.53
C GLY A 219 -13.10 -8.37 -12.20
N PRO A 220 -14.39 -8.72 -12.23
CA PRO A 220 -15.25 -8.74 -11.04
C PRO A 220 -14.80 -9.82 -10.04
N GLY A 221 -14.93 -9.52 -8.75
CA GLY A 221 -14.62 -10.48 -7.69
C GLY A 221 -13.14 -10.62 -7.34
N PHE A 222 -12.21 -10.15 -8.17
CA PHE A 222 -10.80 -10.09 -7.80
C PHE A 222 -10.59 -8.96 -6.77
N PRO A 223 -10.04 -9.23 -5.57
CA PRO A 223 -9.90 -8.22 -4.53
C PRO A 223 -8.99 -7.07 -4.93
N ILE A 224 -9.49 -5.85 -4.79
CA ILE A 224 -8.72 -4.60 -4.89
C ILE A 224 -8.71 -3.95 -3.51
N GLN A 225 -7.54 -3.79 -2.95
CA GLN A 225 -7.30 -3.04 -1.73
C GLN A 225 -6.84 -1.63 -2.09
N ILE A 226 -7.31 -0.62 -1.36
CA ILE A 226 -6.75 0.73 -1.43
C ILE A 226 -5.98 1.01 -0.13
N ARG A 227 -4.77 1.55 -0.26
CA ARG A 227 -4.02 2.10 0.87
C ARG A 227 -4.09 3.62 0.80
N MET A 228 -4.73 4.23 1.81
CA MET A 228 -4.93 5.67 1.88
C MET A 228 -4.60 6.20 3.28
N ASN A 229 -4.35 7.49 3.37
CA ASN A 229 -4.28 8.15 4.66
C ASN A 229 -5.66 8.27 5.30
N GLY A 230 -5.71 8.42 6.62
CA GLY A 230 -6.89 8.87 7.33
C GLY A 230 -6.78 10.34 7.76
N ASP A 231 -5.53 10.88 7.73
CA ASP A 231 -5.23 12.29 8.01
C ASP A 231 -3.81 12.59 7.50
N ASP A 232 -3.60 13.74 6.89
CA ASP A 232 -2.27 14.20 6.45
C ASP A 232 -1.49 14.86 7.59
N PHE A 233 -2.16 15.24 8.69
CA PHE A 233 -1.59 15.96 9.83
C PHE A 233 -0.86 17.25 9.43
N THR A 234 -1.33 17.92 8.39
CA THR A 234 -0.72 19.13 7.84
C THR A 234 -1.81 20.19 7.66
N GLU A 235 -1.57 21.38 8.20
CA GLU A 235 -2.49 22.51 8.02
C GLU A 235 -2.70 22.80 6.52
N GLY A 236 -3.96 22.89 6.10
CA GLY A 236 -4.37 23.06 4.70
C GLY A 236 -4.31 21.77 3.87
N GLY A 237 -3.83 20.65 4.42
CA GLY A 237 -3.91 19.32 3.81
C GLY A 237 -5.29 18.68 3.94
N LEU A 238 -5.37 17.39 3.64
CA LEU A 238 -6.58 16.61 3.85
C LEU A 238 -6.63 16.06 5.29
N HIS A 239 -7.78 16.23 5.93
CA HIS A 239 -8.05 15.73 7.26
C HIS A 239 -9.08 14.60 7.25
N LEU A 240 -9.38 14.04 8.43
CA LEU A 240 -10.23 12.86 8.57
C LEU A 240 -11.58 12.97 7.84
N GLU A 241 -12.23 14.14 7.87
CA GLU A 241 -13.53 14.31 7.20
C GLU A 241 -13.40 14.27 5.67
N ASP A 242 -12.31 14.82 5.12
CA ASP A 242 -12.02 14.75 3.67
C ASP A 242 -11.75 13.29 3.26
N TYR A 243 -11.02 12.54 4.10
CA TYR A 243 -10.75 11.12 3.85
C TYR A 243 -11.99 10.23 4.00
N LYS A 244 -12.94 10.58 4.86
CA LYS A 244 -14.26 9.93 4.91
C LYS A 244 -15.04 10.15 3.61
N GLU A 245 -14.98 11.38 3.06
CA GLU A 245 -15.64 11.68 1.78
C GLU A 245 -14.96 10.94 0.63
N LEU A 246 -13.62 10.95 0.58
CA LEU A 246 -12.85 10.15 -0.38
C LEU A 246 -13.19 8.65 -0.28
N ALA A 247 -13.32 8.11 0.94
CA ALA A 247 -13.67 6.71 1.15
C ALA A 247 -15.03 6.36 0.52
N ARG A 248 -16.05 7.24 0.66
CA ARG A 248 -17.35 7.07 -0.02
C ARG A 248 -17.21 7.08 -1.54
N MET A 249 -16.37 7.97 -2.10
CA MET A 249 -16.15 8.06 -3.56
C MET A 249 -15.52 6.80 -4.15
N VAL A 250 -14.60 6.16 -3.42
CA VAL A 250 -13.86 4.98 -3.90
C VAL A 250 -14.53 3.64 -3.56
N GLU A 251 -15.48 3.61 -2.63
CA GLU A 251 -16.04 2.38 -2.03
C GLU A 251 -16.54 1.38 -3.06
N SER A 252 -17.22 1.84 -4.11
CA SER A 252 -17.78 0.95 -5.15
C SER A 252 -16.71 0.27 -6.02
N ARG A 253 -15.47 0.74 -5.99
CA ARG A 253 -14.34 0.30 -6.83
C ARG A 253 -13.40 -0.64 -6.11
N VAL A 254 -13.44 -0.65 -4.78
CA VAL A 254 -12.52 -1.42 -3.92
C VAL A 254 -13.26 -2.49 -3.11
N ASP A 255 -12.50 -3.45 -2.59
CA ASP A 255 -13.02 -4.54 -1.77
C ASP A 255 -12.49 -4.49 -0.33
N LEU A 256 -11.43 -3.70 -0.08
CA LEU A 256 -10.78 -3.54 1.22
C LEU A 256 -10.09 -2.17 1.31
N PHE A 257 -10.25 -1.50 2.44
CA PHE A 257 -9.49 -0.30 2.77
C PHE A 257 -8.34 -0.63 3.72
N ASN A 258 -7.15 -0.11 3.45
CA ASN A 258 -6.03 -0.05 4.38
C ASN A 258 -5.82 1.40 4.81
N ILE A 259 -6.03 1.69 6.08
CA ILE A 259 -5.95 3.05 6.61
C ILE A 259 -4.62 3.24 7.33
N SER A 260 -3.84 4.18 6.81
CA SER A 260 -2.56 4.64 7.35
C SER A 260 -2.60 6.15 7.54
N CYS A 261 -1.45 6.80 7.67
CA CYS A 261 -1.34 8.26 7.73
C CYS A 261 0.09 8.72 7.47
N GLY A 262 0.27 10.05 7.41
CA GLY A 262 1.58 10.67 7.26
C GLY A 262 2.04 10.80 5.81
N SER A 263 3.21 11.39 5.63
CA SER A 263 3.81 11.67 4.33
C SER A 263 5.32 11.57 4.39
N HIS A 264 5.95 11.37 3.23
CA HIS A 264 7.40 11.47 3.07
C HIS A 264 7.89 12.92 2.88
N GLU A 265 6.99 13.89 2.84
CA GLU A 265 7.30 15.28 2.53
C GLU A 265 8.17 15.95 3.60
N ARG A 266 7.86 15.69 4.86
CA ARG A 266 8.56 16.27 6.02
C ARG A 266 8.88 15.21 7.06
N GLN A 267 10.00 15.38 7.75
CA GLN A 267 10.49 14.40 8.71
C GLN A 267 9.50 14.14 9.87
N GLU A 268 8.79 15.17 10.34
CA GLU A 268 7.76 15.04 11.37
C GLU A 268 6.53 14.25 10.92
N LEU A 269 6.24 14.23 9.61
CA LEU A 269 5.17 13.42 9.02
C LEU A 269 5.63 12.00 8.72
N PHE A 270 6.92 11.82 8.43
CA PHE A 270 7.51 10.51 8.21
C PHE A 270 7.39 9.60 9.43
N VAL A 271 7.51 10.15 10.65
CA VAL A 271 7.30 9.36 11.89
C VAL A 271 5.87 8.87 12.05
N ARG A 272 4.88 9.50 11.39
CA ARG A 272 3.50 9.03 11.34
C ARG A 272 3.34 7.85 10.39
N THR A 273 4.00 7.91 9.22
CA THR A 273 4.01 6.81 8.24
C THR A 273 4.67 5.55 8.81
N HIS A 274 5.74 5.75 9.61
CA HIS A 274 6.50 4.68 10.28
C HIS A 274 6.52 4.91 11.79
N PRO A 275 5.38 4.75 12.48
CA PRO A 275 5.28 5.04 13.90
C PRO A 275 6.39 4.35 14.69
N SER A 276 7.18 5.15 15.41
CA SER A 276 8.32 4.69 16.20
C SER A 276 7.94 4.64 17.69
N ALA A 277 8.93 4.44 18.57
CA ALA A 277 8.76 4.49 20.02
C ALA A 277 8.24 5.84 20.56
N PHE A 278 8.12 6.87 19.72
CA PHE A 278 7.56 8.17 20.08
C PHE A 278 6.04 8.27 19.91
N LEU A 279 5.41 7.25 19.33
CA LEU A 279 3.96 7.19 19.15
C LEU A 279 3.41 5.93 19.81
N ASP A 280 2.21 6.03 20.35
CA ASP A 280 1.53 4.90 20.97
C ASP A 280 1.29 3.76 19.97
N HIS A 281 1.34 2.53 20.47
CA HIS A 281 0.99 1.36 19.70
C HIS A 281 -0.47 1.46 19.24
N GLY A 282 -0.72 1.19 17.94
CA GLY A 282 -2.06 1.34 17.36
C GLY A 282 -2.47 2.79 17.11
N CYS A 283 -1.52 3.72 17.00
CA CYS A 283 -1.76 5.16 16.86
C CYS A 283 -2.68 5.56 15.70
N ASN A 284 -2.90 4.70 14.69
CA ASN A 284 -3.77 4.97 13.54
C ASN A 284 -5.13 4.25 13.64
N VAL A 285 -5.38 3.45 14.67
CA VAL A 285 -6.61 2.65 14.80
C VAL A 285 -7.86 3.53 14.81
N TYR A 286 -7.82 4.68 15.48
CA TYR A 286 -8.96 5.61 15.53
C TYR A 286 -9.34 6.16 14.14
N LEU A 287 -8.38 6.34 13.23
CA LEU A 287 -8.63 6.76 11.84
C LEU A 287 -9.38 5.66 11.08
N ALA A 288 -8.91 4.41 11.21
CA ALA A 288 -9.56 3.25 10.62
C ALA A 288 -11.00 3.09 11.16
N ALA A 289 -11.18 3.19 12.48
CA ALA A 289 -12.48 3.11 13.12
C ALA A 289 -13.45 4.21 12.65
N ALA A 290 -12.95 5.44 12.47
CA ALA A 290 -13.76 6.56 11.99
C ALA A 290 -14.18 6.39 10.51
N ILE A 291 -13.29 5.90 9.64
CA ILE A 291 -13.62 5.63 8.24
C ILE A 291 -14.58 4.44 8.14
N LYS A 292 -14.43 3.43 8.99
CA LYS A 292 -15.35 2.29 9.04
C LYS A 292 -16.82 2.67 9.29
N GLN A 293 -17.07 3.81 9.93
CA GLN A 293 -18.44 4.28 10.18
C GLN A 293 -19.16 4.81 8.92
N VAL A 294 -18.43 5.05 7.84
CA VAL A 294 -18.96 5.71 6.63
C VAL A 294 -18.89 4.83 5.39
N VAL A 295 -18.33 3.62 5.48
CA VAL A 295 -18.26 2.64 4.39
C VAL A 295 -18.73 1.27 4.87
N SER A 296 -19.17 0.43 3.94
CA SER A 296 -19.64 -0.94 4.22
C SER A 296 -18.55 -2.01 3.95
N LYS A 297 -17.48 -1.63 3.27
CA LYS A 297 -16.38 -2.55 2.95
C LYS A 297 -15.49 -2.79 4.17
N PRO A 298 -14.84 -3.96 4.26
CA PRO A 298 -13.87 -4.24 5.31
C PRO A 298 -12.76 -3.18 5.39
N ILE A 299 -12.31 -2.94 6.63
CA ILE A 299 -11.22 -1.99 6.94
C ILE A 299 -10.06 -2.75 7.56
N SER A 300 -8.84 -2.50 7.09
CA SER A 300 -7.62 -2.86 7.79
C SER A 300 -6.96 -1.62 8.39
N CYS A 301 -6.36 -1.79 9.57
CA CYS A 301 -5.55 -0.76 10.22
C CYS A 301 -4.07 -1.16 10.27
N VAL A 302 -3.19 -0.16 10.22
CA VAL A 302 -1.75 -0.32 10.34
C VAL A 302 -1.18 0.82 11.17
N GLY A 303 -0.14 0.56 11.96
CA GLY A 303 0.55 1.60 12.74
C GLY A 303 0.99 1.11 14.11
N ALA A 304 2.26 0.74 14.23
CA ALA A 304 2.89 0.23 15.47
C ALA A 304 2.09 -0.92 16.15
N LEU A 305 1.53 -1.83 15.34
CA LEU A 305 0.84 -3.03 15.81
C LEU A 305 1.81 -4.22 15.85
N GLY A 306 1.65 -5.08 16.87
CA GLY A 306 2.50 -6.27 17.04
C GLY A 306 2.11 -7.12 18.26
N ASP A 307 1.49 -6.55 19.27
CA ASP A 307 0.95 -7.29 20.43
C ASP A 307 -0.34 -8.03 20.02
N PRO A 308 -0.39 -9.37 20.13
CA PRO A 308 -1.58 -10.15 19.79
C PRO A 308 -2.83 -9.79 20.60
N GLU A 309 -2.68 -9.39 21.87
CA GLU A 309 -3.81 -8.97 22.72
C GLU A 309 -4.43 -7.69 22.21
N GLN A 310 -3.60 -6.69 21.93
CA GLN A 310 -4.07 -5.42 21.34
C GLN A 310 -4.72 -5.66 19.97
N CYS A 311 -4.11 -6.50 19.11
CA CYS A 311 -4.67 -6.84 17.81
C CYS A 311 -6.03 -7.56 17.93
N GLU A 312 -6.17 -8.49 18.88
CA GLU A 312 -7.44 -9.17 19.17
C GLU A 312 -8.51 -8.18 19.61
N GLU A 313 -8.19 -7.26 20.53
CA GLU A 313 -9.11 -6.24 21.02
C GLU A 313 -9.62 -5.32 19.91
N ILE A 314 -8.74 -4.88 19.00
CA ILE A 314 -9.10 -4.05 17.83
C ILE A 314 -10.17 -4.74 16.99
N ILE A 315 -9.99 -6.03 16.72
CA ILE A 315 -10.95 -6.79 15.90
C ILE A 315 -12.22 -7.09 16.69
N ALA A 316 -12.10 -7.55 17.94
CA ALA A 316 -13.23 -7.90 18.82
C ALA A 316 -14.16 -6.72 19.10
N SER A 317 -13.58 -5.52 19.29
CA SER A 317 -14.35 -4.28 19.50
C SER A 317 -14.92 -3.68 18.21
N GLY A 318 -14.55 -4.23 17.05
CA GLY A 318 -15.06 -3.77 15.75
C GLY A 318 -14.41 -2.47 15.25
N GLN A 319 -13.29 -2.03 15.81
CA GLN A 319 -12.56 -0.83 15.35
C GLN A 319 -11.97 -1.02 13.95
N ALA A 320 -11.52 -2.24 13.63
CA ALA A 320 -11.13 -2.66 12.30
C ALA A 320 -11.55 -4.11 12.05
N ASP A 321 -11.47 -4.59 10.81
CA ASP A 321 -11.75 -5.98 10.44
C ASP A 321 -10.47 -6.80 10.31
N ILE A 322 -9.34 -6.13 10.07
CA ILE A 322 -8.03 -6.72 9.77
C ILE A 322 -6.95 -5.84 10.41
N VAL A 323 -5.90 -6.47 10.92
CA VAL A 323 -4.66 -5.81 11.36
C VAL A 323 -3.54 -6.09 10.35
N GLU A 324 -2.80 -5.04 9.97
CA GLU A 324 -1.64 -5.19 9.09
C GLU A 324 -0.36 -4.91 9.86
N LEU A 325 0.54 -5.90 9.87
CA LEU A 325 1.77 -5.88 10.64
C LEU A 325 2.98 -5.66 9.70
N GLY A 326 3.80 -4.66 10.02
CA GLY A 326 5.05 -4.36 9.31
C GLY A 326 6.26 -4.89 10.09
N ARG A 327 6.87 -4.02 10.91
CA ARG A 327 8.10 -4.27 11.67
C ARG A 327 8.00 -5.45 12.63
N ALA A 328 6.84 -5.70 13.22
CA ALA A 328 6.63 -6.88 14.06
C ALA A 328 6.91 -8.20 13.29
N LEU A 329 6.54 -8.25 11.99
CA LEU A 329 6.85 -9.41 11.14
C LEU A 329 8.28 -9.40 10.55
N LEU A 330 9.02 -8.30 10.72
CA LEU A 330 10.47 -8.28 10.47
C LEU A 330 11.22 -8.85 11.67
N ALA A 331 10.81 -8.48 12.87
CA ALA A 331 11.38 -9.01 14.11
C ALA A 331 11.04 -10.50 14.28
N ASP A 332 9.76 -10.84 14.09
CA ASP A 332 9.29 -12.23 14.21
C ASP A 332 8.30 -12.60 13.10
N PRO A 333 8.75 -13.19 11.99
CA PRO A 333 7.85 -13.63 10.93
C PRO A 333 6.89 -14.76 11.35
N PHE A 334 7.15 -15.45 12.49
CA PHE A 334 6.29 -16.49 13.04
C PHE A 334 5.31 -15.98 14.10
N LEU A 335 5.25 -14.68 14.34
CA LEU A 335 4.29 -14.06 15.27
C LEU A 335 2.87 -14.63 15.14
N PRO A 336 2.24 -14.72 13.94
CA PRO A 336 0.89 -15.25 13.83
C PRO A 336 0.75 -16.70 14.31
N LYS A 337 1.74 -17.56 14.06
CA LYS A 337 1.72 -18.96 14.54
C LYS A 337 1.91 -19.05 16.05
N LYS A 338 2.82 -18.28 16.61
CA LYS A 338 3.05 -18.19 18.05
C LYS A 338 1.80 -17.67 18.78
N ALA A 339 1.19 -16.61 18.25
CA ALA A 339 -0.07 -16.11 18.77
C ALA A 339 -1.17 -17.18 18.72
N TYR A 340 -1.34 -17.88 17.58
CA TYR A 340 -2.33 -18.96 17.46
C TYR A 340 -2.13 -20.06 18.52
N ALA A 341 -0.87 -20.40 18.82
CA ALA A 341 -0.51 -21.40 19.82
C ALA A 341 -0.58 -20.90 21.27
N GLY A 342 -0.86 -19.60 21.50
CA GLY A 342 -0.85 -19.00 22.86
C GLY A 342 0.56 -18.79 23.43
N GLN A 343 1.56 -18.73 22.57
CA GLN A 343 2.99 -18.58 22.92
C GLN A 343 3.41 -17.10 22.81
N LYS A 344 2.68 -16.22 23.47
CA LYS A 344 2.94 -14.76 23.42
C LYS A 344 4.35 -14.41 23.89
N GLU A 345 4.81 -15.05 24.93
CA GLU A 345 6.12 -14.81 25.56
C GLU A 345 7.31 -15.21 24.64
N ASP A 346 7.06 -16.04 23.61
CA ASP A 346 8.05 -16.43 22.62
C ASP A 346 8.14 -15.47 21.43
N ILE A 347 7.26 -14.45 21.35
CA ILE A 347 7.27 -13.43 20.29
C ILE A 347 8.37 -12.42 20.58
N THR A 348 9.21 -12.17 19.57
CA THR A 348 10.38 -11.27 19.67
C THR A 348 9.97 -9.82 19.43
#